data_51b671462202113c8387d7a03d7f4c54
#
_entry.id   51b671462202113c8387d7a03d7f4c54
#
_cell.length_a   1.000
_cell.length_b   1.000
_cell.length_c   1.000
_cell.angle_alpha   90.00
_cell.angle_beta   90.00
_cell.angle_gamma   90.00
#
_symmetry.space_group_name_H-M   'P 1'
#
loop_
_entity.id
_entity.type
_entity.pdbx_description
1 polymer ?
#
loop_
_entity_poly.entity_id
_entity_poly.type
_entity_poly.pdbx_seq_one_letter_code
_entity_poly.pdbx_strand_id
1 'polypeptide(L)'
;VKDNVANQSFSVDQLLQGRAAGVQVTQNAGSPGSGISVKIRGTNSLRGNNEPLYVIDGVIISSAGEDVLAAGGVGNSGQENQNGLNGINPRDIESIQILKDASATAIYGSRGANGVVLITTKKGEKGKVKMSSFITNSIRSIDKTYDVLDGVGYANYQNELALLNGNNPRLDVGASGVFGVTYDPAGNPTVSDTPAQILNWQDELYRQSFSTKVGFTASGGSDNGNYYISAGFDDQKGIVSNSSLKSTDVRINLNQDLSDKLKLSARVSASFND
;
A
#
# COMPACT_ATOMS: atom_id res chain seq x y z
N VAL A 1 1.14 -15.92 -13.37
CA VAL A 1 1.36 -14.45 -13.50
C VAL A 1 2.57 -14.24 -14.39
N LYS A 2 2.45 -13.36 -15.42
CA LYS A 2 3.63 -13.08 -16.26
C LYS A 2 4.67 -12.32 -15.44
N ASP A 3 5.92 -12.73 -15.47
CA ASP A 3 7.00 -12.17 -14.64
C ASP A 3 7.15 -10.65 -14.75
N ASN A 4 6.92 -10.07 -15.93
CA ASN A 4 7.01 -8.62 -16.14
C ASN A 4 6.01 -7.82 -15.29
N VAL A 5 4.85 -8.38 -14.98
CA VAL A 5 3.83 -7.68 -14.17
C VAL A 5 4.11 -7.86 -12.67
N ALA A 6 4.55 -9.05 -12.28
CA ALA A 6 4.99 -9.30 -10.90
C ALA A 6 6.21 -8.43 -10.52
N ASN A 7 7.06 -8.09 -11.49
CA ASN A 7 8.22 -7.22 -11.29
C ASN A 7 7.85 -5.75 -11.04
N GLN A 8 6.72 -5.31 -11.58
CA GLN A 8 6.25 -3.92 -11.47
C GLN A 8 5.28 -3.71 -10.30
N SER A 9 4.63 -4.77 -9.82
CA SER A 9 3.66 -4.69 -8.74
C SER A 9 4.37 -4.68 -7.38
N PHE A 10 3.91 -3.81 -6.49
CA PHE A 10 4.41 -3.73 -5.12
C PHE A 10 3.59 -4.56 -4.14
N SER A 11 2.38 -4.96 -4.53
CA SER A 11 1.46 -5.74 -3.70
C SER A 11 0.81 -6.85 -4.53
N VAL A 12 0.46 -7.93 -3.85
CA VAL A 12 -0.25 -9.08 -4.45
C VAL A 12 -1.62 -8.67 -4.98
N ASP A 13 -2.31 -7.79 -4.27
CA ASP A 13 -3.65 -7.33 -4.63
C ASP A 13 -3.67 -6.53 -5.93
N GLN A 14 -2.60 -5.78 -6.22
CA GLN A 14 -2.45 -5.09 -7.50
C GLN A 14 -2.41 -6.06 -8.70
N LEU A 15 -1.98 -7.30 -8.48
CA LEU A 15 -2.00 -8.33 -9.53
C LEU A 15 -3.42 -8.73 -9.93
N LEU A 16 -4.41 -8.47 -9.08
CA LEU A 16 -5.82 -8.79 -9.34
C LEU A 16 -6.54 -7.69 -10.13
N GLN A 17 -6.02 -6.47 -10.10
CA GLN A 17 -6.65 -5.31 -10.72
C GLN A 17 -6.85 -5.49 -12.22
N GLY A 18 -8.11 -5.40 -12.68
CA GLY A 18 -8.49 -5.52 -14.08
C GLY A 18 -8.35 -6.93 -14.69
N ARG A 19 -8.05 -7.97 -13.89
CA ARG A 19 -7.80 -9.34 -14.38
C ARG A 19 -8.90 -10.34 -14.08
N ALA A 20 -9.78 -10.03 -13.16
CA ALA A 20 -10.87 -10.90 -12.78
C ALA A 20 -12.22 -10.19 -12.86
N ALA A 21 -13.15 -10.73 -13.66
CA ALA A 21 -14.49 -10.17 -13.75
C ALA A 21 -15.21 -10.24 -12.40
N GLY A 22 -15.89 -9.15 -11.99
CA GLY A 22 -16.61 -9.05 -10.72
C GLY A 22 -15.70 -8.92 -9.49
N VAL A 23 -14.42 -8.56 -9.69
CA VAL A 23 -13.49 -8.21 -8.63
C VAL A 23 -13.14 -6.74 -8.76
N GLN A 24 -13.41 -5.99 -7.70
CA GLN A 24 -13.05 -4.59 -7.57
C GLN A 24 -11.84 -4.50 -6.65
N VAL A 25 -10.79 -3.85 -7.12
CA VAL A 25 -9.56 -3.59 -6.36
C VAL A 25 -9.42 -2.09 -6.22
N THR A 26 -9.40 -1.60 -4.99
CA THR A 26 -9.30 -0.18 -4.69
C THR A 26 -8.10 0.03 -3.77
N GLN A 27 -7.19 0.89 -4.17
CA GLN A 27 -6.09 1.31 -3.31
C GLN A 27 -6.60 2.38 -2.34
N ASN A 28 -6.44 2.16 -1.04
CA ASN A 28 -6.98 3.04 -0.01
C ASN A 28 -6.22 4.36 0.10
N ALA A 29 -4.91 4.35 -0.14
CA ALA A 29 -4.07 5.55 -0.17
C ALA A 29 -2.89 5.39 -1.14
N GLY A 30 -2.23 6.50 -1.45
CA GLY A 30 -1.04 6.52 -2.31
C GLY A 30 0.29 6.28 -1.58
N SER A 31 0.27 6.12 -0.26
CA SER A 31 1.46 5.88 0.55
C SER A 31 2.03 4.47 0.32
N PRO A 32 3.36 4.31 0.40
CA PRO A 32 3.99 2.99 0.37
C PRO A 32 3.43 2.09 1.48
N GLY A 33 3.09 0.84 1.13
CA GLY A 33 2.53 -0.12 2.10
C GLY A 33 1.07 0.08 2.47
N SER A 34 0.39 1.09 1.90
CA SER A 34 -1.05 1.28 2.16
C SER A 34 -1.86 0.07 1.74
N GLY A 35 -2.89 -0.22 2.52
CA GLY A 35 -3.79 -1.34 2.27
C GLY A 35 -4.54 -1.20 0.95
N ILE A 36 -4.79 -2.32 0.33
CA ILE A 36 -5.60 -2.44 -0.88
C ILE A 36 -6.86 -3.20 -0.51
N SER A 37 -8.01 -2.62 -0.77
CA SER A 37 -9.30 -3.28 -0.55
C SER A 37 -9.70 -4.07 -1.79
N VAL A 38 -9.98 -5.34 -1.60
CA VAL A 38 -10.46 -6.25 -2.64
C VAL A 38 -11.89 -6.64 -2.32
N LYS A 39 -12.80 -6.42 -3.26
CA LYS A 39 -14.21 -6.80 -3.13
C LYS A 39 -14.60 -7.74 -4.25
N ILE A 40 -15.20 -8.87 -3.90
CA ILE A 40 -15.70 -9.86 -4.84
C ILE A 40 -17.23 -9.78 -4.85
N ARG A 41 -17.82 -9.51 -6.03
CA ARG A 41 -19.28 -9.36 -6.22
C ARG A 41 -19.94 -8.21 -5.42
N GLY A 42 -19.14 -7.20 -5.01
CA GLY A 42 -19.64 -6.02 -4.30
C GLY A 42 -19.60 -6.14 -2.78
N THR A 43 -20.37 -5.31 -2.11
CA THR A 43 -20.45 -5.26 -0.64
C THR A 43 -21.64 -6.07 -0.16
N ASN A 44 -21.39 -7.07 0.68
CA ASN A 44 -22.41 -7.94 1.26
C ASN A 44 -22.81 -7.54 2.68
N SER A 45 -21.97 -6.75 3.37
CA SER A 45 -22.21 -6.32 4.75
C SER A 45 -22.08 -4.81 4.89
N LEU A 46 -23.00 -4.21 5.65
CA LEU A 46 -22.97 -2.78 5.98
C LEU A 46 -22.04 -2.47 7.16
N ARG A 47 -21.76 -3.43 8.02
CA ARG A 47 -20.98 -3.25 9.24
C ARG A 47 -19.78 -4.19 9.34
N GLY A 48 -19.75 -5.26 8.57
CA GLY A 48 -18.68 -6.27 8.59
C GLY A 48 -17.64 -6.02 7.52
N ASN A 49 -16.54 -6.75 7.64
CA ASN A 49 -15.50 -6.80 6.62
C ASN A 49 -16.08 -7.39 5.32
N ASN A 50 -15.86 -6.70 4.20
CA ASN A 50 -16.26 -7.16 2.87
C ASN A 50 -15.08 -7.73 2.07
N GLU A 51 -13.93 -7.91 2.70
CA GLU A 51 -12.77 -8.49 2.05
C GLU A 51 -12.87 -10.01 1.91
N PRO A 52 -12.28 -10.58 0.85
CA PRO A 52 -12.25 -12.02 0.66
C PRO A 52 -11.31 -12.69 1.67
N LEU A 53 -11.52 -13.98 1.87
CA LEU A 53 -10.59 -14.82 2.61
C LEU A 53 -9.37 -15.14 1.76
N TYR A 54 -8.18 -14.90 2.30
CA TYR A 54 -6.92 -15.26 1.64
C TYR A 54 -6.41 -16.59 2.11
N VAL A 55 -6.05 -17.46 1.15
CA VAL A 55 -5.49 -18.79 1.42
C VAL A 55 -4.20 -18.93 0.62
N ILE A 56 -3.09 -19.13 1.31
CA ILE A 56 -1.77 -19.23 0.71
C ILE A 56 -1.23 -20.63 0.91
N ASP A 57 -0.99 -21.34 -0.18
CA ASP A 57 -0.55 -22.74 -0.16
C ASP A 57 -1.38 -23.67 0.76
N GLY A 58 -2.67 -23.38 0.89
CA GLY A 58 -3.61 -24.13 1.74
C GLY A 58 -3.72 -23.62 3.18
N VAL A 59 -2.94 -22.62 3.58
CA VAL A 59 -3.02 -21.98 4.90
C VAL A 59 -3.88 -20.73 4.82
N ILE A 60 -4.86 -20.64 5.70
CA ILE A 60 -5.73 -19.47 5.81
C ILE A 60 -4.95 -18.35 6.48
N ILE A 61 -4.86 -17.20 5.82
CA ILE A 61 -4.30 -15.99 6.39
C ILE A 61 -5.46 -15.09 6.83
N SER A 62 -5.50 -14.78 8.11
CA SER A 62 -6.45 -13.81 8.65
C SER A 62 -5.98 -12.39 8.27
N SER A 63 -6.87 -11.58 7.74
CA SER A 63 -6.60 -10.15 7.60
C SER A 63 -6.57 -9.57 9.02
N ALA A 64 -5.41 -9.15 9.48
CA ALA A 64 -5.16 -8.71 10.86
C ALA A 64 -5.94 -7.44 11.30
N GLY A 65 -6.85 -6.94 10.47
CA GLY A 65 -7.66 -5.75 10.75
C GLY A 65 -8.82 -5.97 11.75
N GLU A 66 -9.25 -7.21 11.96
CA GLU A 66 -10.41 -7.47 12.84
C GLU A 66 -10.04 -7.55 14.32
N ASP A 67 -8.88 -8.07 14.66
CA ASP A 67 -8.51 -8.31 16.07
C ASP A 67 -8.09 -7.04 16.82
N VAL A 68 -7.62 -6.01 16.13
CA VAL A 68 -7.21 -4.75 16.76
C VAL A 68 -8.41 -3.87 17.14
N LEU A 69 -9.53 -3.99 16.43
CA LEU A 69 -10.77 -3.28 16.77
C LEU A 69 -11.55 -3.96 17.92
N ALA A 70 -11.39 -5.27 18.10
CA ALA A 70 -12.04 -6.04 19.15
C ALA A 70 -11.44 -5.78 20.55
N ALA A 71 -10.24 -5.26 20.65
CA ALA A 71 -9.54 -5.01 21.92
C ALA A 71 -9.88 -3.67 22.60
N GLY A 72 -10.97 -3.00 22.20
CA GLY A 72 -11.50 -1.84 22.93
C GLY A 72 -10.65 -0.58 22.90
N GLY A 73 -9.73 -0.47 21.96
CA GLY A 73 -8.93 0.73 21.73
C GLY A 73 -9.75 1.80 21.02
N VAL A 74 -10.10 2.85 21.74
CA VAL A 74 -10.70 4.07 21.19
C VAL A 74 -9.82 4.58 20.04
N GLY A 75 -10.35 4.40 18.81
CA GLY A 75 -10.08 5.27 17.69
C GLY A 75 -8.64 5.71 17.42
N ASN A 76 -7.82 4.84 16.86
CA ASN A 76 -6.81 5.33 15.94
C ASN A 76 -7.44 5.35 14.53
N SER A 77 -8.28 6.34 14.29
CA SER A 77 -8.98 6.58 13.01
C SER A 77 -8.03 7.00 11.86
N GLY A 78 -6.73 6.76 12.01
CA GLY A 78 -5.71 7.10 11.04
C GLY A 78 -4.78 5.95 10.64
N GLN A 79 -4.94 4.77 11.23
CA GLN A 79 -4.09 3.64 10.84
C GLN A 79 -4.76 2.92 9.66
N GLU A 80 -4.17 3.09 8.50
CA GLU A 80 -4.58 2.37 7.28
C GLU A 80 -4.49 0.87 7.55
N ASN A 81 -5.56 0.14 7.23
CA ASN A 81 -5.58 -1.31 7.34
C ASN A 81 -4.44 -1.88 6.51
N GLN A 82 -3.45 -2.43 7.18
CA GLN A 82 -2.38 -3.15 6.50
C GLN A 82 -2.91 -4.50 6.06
N ASN A 83 -2.80 -4.81 4.78
CA ASN A 83 -3.17 -6.12 4.27
C ASN A 83 -2.25 -7.21 4.84
N GLY A 84 -2.85 -8.31 5.30
CA GLY A 84 -2.11 -9.51 5.69
C GLY A 84 -1.23 -10.12 4.58
N LEU A 85 -1.32 -9.58 3.36
CA LEU A 85 -0.49 -9.96 2.20
C LEU A 85 0.81 -9.15 2.06
N ASN A 86 1.05 -8.14 2.90
CA ASN A 86 2.26 -7.30 2.83
C ASN A 86 3.57 -8.08 3.06
N GLY A 87 3.48 -9.31 3.58
CA GLY A 87 4.62 -10.21 3.77
C GLY A 87 4.89 -11.15 2.59
N ILE A 88 4.18 -11.02 1.46
CA ILE A 88 4.35 -11.90 0.32
C ILE A 88 4.87 -11.13 -0.87
N ASN A 89 6.03 -11.57 -1.35
CA ASN A 89 6.57 -10.99 -2.56
C ASN A 89 5.72 -11.45 -3.79
N PRO A 90 5.14 -10.53 -4.58
CA PRO A 90 4.36 -10.88 -5.77
C PRO A 90 5.08 -11.81 -6.76
N ARG A 91 6.39 -11.81 -6.75
CA ARG A 91 7.23 -12.64 -7.63
C ARG A 91 7.28 -14.10 -7.23
N ASP A 92 7.03 -14.40 -5.95
CA ASP A 92 6.98 -15.78 -5.46
C ASP A 92 5.66 -16.45 -5.78
N ILE A 93 4.73 -15.74 -6.42
CA ILE A 93 3.42 -16.26 -6.77
C ILE A 93 3.51 -16.98 -8.11
N GLU A 94 3.05 -18.23 -8.11
CA GLU A 94 2.85 -19.02 -9.30
C GLU A 94 1.49 -18.75 -9.94
N SER A 95 0.43 -18.79 -9.12
CA SER A 95 -0.93 -18.56 -9.58
C SER A 95 -1.83 -17.95 -8.50
N ILE A 96 -2.84 -17.20 -8.95
CA ILE A 96 -3.90 -16.68 -8.11
C ILE A 96 -5.22 -17.17 -8.70
N GLN A 97 -6.05 -17.78 -7.88
CA GLN A 97 -7.39 -18.23 -8.23
C GLN A 97 -8.41 -17.58 -7.31
N ILE A 98 -9.54 -17.16 -7.87
CA ILE A 98 -10.60 -16.49 -7.12
C ILE A 98 -11.84 -17.37 -7.13
N LEU A 99 -12.21 -17.87 -5.97
CA LEU A 99 -13.43 -18.61 -5.76
C LEU A 99 -14.56 -17.64 -5.43
N LYS A 100 -15.53 -17.54 -6.33
CA LYS A 100 -16.67 -16.63 -6.19
C LYS A 100 -17.95 -17.37 -5.84
N ASP A 101 -18.06 -18.60 -6.29
CA ASP A 101 -19.29 -19.36 -6.18
C ASP A 101 -19.43 -20.06 -4.83
N ALA A 102 -20.64 -20.08 -4.27
CA ALA A 102 -20.91 -20.63 -2.96
C ALA A 102 -20.46 -22.09 -2.84
N SER A 103 -20.60 -22.89 -3.89
CA SER A 103 -20.15 -24.29 -3.91
C SER A 103 -18.63 -24.41 -3.77
N ALA A 104 -17.86 -23.49 -4.38
CA ALA A 104 -16.41 -23.51 -4.31
C ALA A 104 -15.89 -22.96 -2.97
N THR A 105 -16.62 -22.03 -2.34
CA THR A 105 -16.24 -21.41 -1.06
C THR A 105 -16.73 -22.20 0.16
N ALA A 106 -17.64 -23.16 -0.03
CA ALA A 106 -18.25 -23.95 1.05
C ALA A 106 -17.24 -24.65 1.97
N ILE A 107 -16.11 -25.10 1.44
CA ILE A 107 -15.05 -25.77 2.21
C ILE A 107 -14.39 -24.82 3.24
N TYR A 108 -14.53 -23.50 3.09
CA TYR A 108 -13.99 -22.49 4.00
C TYR A 108 -15.02 -21.98 5.01
N GLY A 109 -16.27 -22.51 4.96
CA GLY A 109 -17.36 -22.15 5.86
C GLY A 109 -17.76 -20.67 5.75
N SER A 110 -18.24 -20.11 6.86
CA SER A 110 -18.71 -18.72 6.92
C SER A 110 -17.63 -17.69 6.56
N ARG A 111 -16.37 -17.98 6.80
CA ARG A 111 -15.24 -17.10 6.42
C ARG A 111 -15.09 -16.92 4.91
N GLY A 112 -15.57 -17.87 4.11
CA GLY A 112 -15.58 -17.78 2.66
C GLY A 112 -16.77 -17.03 2.06
N ALA A 113 -17.65 -16.43 2.87
CA ALA A 113 -18.88 -15.78 2.40
C ALA A 113 -18.65 -14.62 1.42
N ASN A 114 -17.56 -13.86 1.58
CA ASN A 114 -17.16 -12.77 0.70
C ASN A 114 -16.29 -13.22 -0.50
N GLY A 115 -16.15 -14.54 -0.71
CA GLY A 115 -15.25 -15.12 -1.69
C GLY A 115 -13.90 -15.50 -1.08
N VAL A 116 -13.13 -16.26 -1.84
CA VAL A 116 -11.81 -16.75 -1.41
C VAL A 116 -10.79 -16.51 -2.50
N VAL A 117 -9.64 -15.95 -2.13
CA VAL A 117 -8.47 -15.77 -3.00
C VAL A 117 -7.44 -16.84 -2.63
N LEU A 118 -7.24 -17.80 -3.54
CA LEU A 118 -6.24 -18.84 -3.40
C LEU A 118 -4.94 -18.38 -4.07
N ILE A 119 -3.89 -18.33 -3.31
CA ILE A 119 -2.55 -17.97 -3.77
C ILE A 119 -1.68 -19.22 -3.69
N THR A 120 -1.13 -19.62 -4.83
CA THR A 120 -0.15 -20.71 -4.90
C THR A 120 1.22 -20.09 -5.13
N THR A 121 2.19 -20.44 -4.29
CA THR A 121 3.56 -19.94 -4.41
C THR A 121 4.41 -20.87 -5.28
N LYS A 122 5.47 -20.31 -5.88
CA LYS A 122 6.42 -21.03 -6.72
C LYS A 122 7.08 -22.17 -5.94
N LYS A 123 7.24 -23.30 -6.60
CA LYS A 123 7.94 -24.48 -6.13
C LYS A 123 9.14 -24.76 -6.99
N GLY A 124 10.08 -25.52 -6.49
CA GLY A 124 11.15 -26.04 -7.30
C GLY A 124 10.65 -27.02 -8.35
N GLU A 125 11.26 -26.96 -9.53
CA GLU A 125 11.04 -27.94 -10.59
C GLU A 125 12.20 -28.92 -10.64
N LYS A 126 11.94 -30.17 -11.12
CA LYS A 126 13.00 -31.13 -11.41
C LYS A 126 13.94 -30.58 -12.48
N GLY A 127 15.22 -30.77 -12.30
CA GLY A 127 16.24 -30.40 -13.27
C GLY A 127 17.39 -29.60 -12.68
N LYS A 128 18.18 -29.01 -13.58
CA LYS A 128 19.34 -28.20 -13.19
C LYS A 128 18.92 -26.97 -12.38
N VAL A 129 19.80 -26.54 -11.50
CA VAL A 129 19.62 -25.32 -10.71
C VAL A 129 19.42 -24.13 -11.63
N LYS A 130 18.31 -23.42 -11.44
CA LYS A 130 18.00 -22.15 -12.09
C LYS A 130 18.18 -21.05 -11.06
N MET A 131 19.04 -20.09 -11.36
CA MET A 131 19.22 -18.88 -10.54
C MET A 131 18.76 -17.66 -11.32
N SER A 132 18.11 -16.74 -10.65
CA SER A 132 17.71 -15.47 -11.25
C SER A 132 17.90 -14.36 -10.21
N SER A 133 18.41 -13.24 -10.67
CA SER A 133 18.47 -12.00 -9.89
C SER A 133 17.92 -10.86 -10.72
N PHE A 134 17.43 -9.83 -10.03
CA PHE A 134 16.91 -8.63 -10.67
C PHE A 134 17.11 -7.42 -9.79
N ILE A 135 17.21 -6.29 -10.43
CA ILE A 135 17.16 -4.98 -9.81
C ILE A 135 16.17 -4.15 -10.61
N THR A 136 15.22 -3.53 -9.92
CA THR A 136 14.26 -2.60 -10.52
C THR A 136 14.34 -1.29 -9.78
N ASN A 137 14.63 -0.22 -10.51
CA ASN A 137 14.56 1.14 -10.00
C ASN A 137 13.35 1.84 -10.61
N SER A 138 12.59 2.55 -9.80
CA SER A 138 11.45 3.33 -10.25
C SER A 138 11.52 4.76 -9.71
N ILE A 139 11.11 5.69 -10.54
CA ILE A 139 10.99 7.10 -10.20
C ILE A 139 9.51 7.44 -10.25
N ARG A 140 9.03 8.09 -9.21
CA ARG A 140 7.65 8.60 -9.13
C ARG A 140 7.68 10.08 -8.84
N SER A 141 6.82 10.82 -9.49
CA SER A 141 6.58 12.24 -9.26
C SER A 141 5.09 12.51 -9.27
N ILE A 142 4.68 13.60 -8.70
CA ILE A 142 3.31 14.06 -8.86
C ILE A 142 3.13 14.54 -10.30
N ASP A 143 2.04 14.14 -10.91
CA ASP A 143 1.71 14.53 -12.29
C ASP A 143 0.97 15.86 -12.31
N LYS A 144 0.08 16.09 -11.34
CA LYS A 144 -0.73 17.29 -11.25
C LYS A 144 -0.96 17.68 -9.80
N THR A 145 -0.70 18.92 -9.47
CA THR A 145 -1.07 19.56 -8.20
C THR A 145 -2.44 20.22 -8.31
N TYR A 146 -3.06 20.48 -7.17
CA TYR A 146 -4.27 21.30 -7.14
C TYR A 146 -3.93 22.75 -7.41
N ASP A 147 -4.78 23.42 -8.18
CA ASP A 147 -4.74 24.85 -8.36
C ASP A 147 -5.36 25.51 -7.13
N VAL A 148 -4.51 26.01 -6.25
CA VAL A 148 -4.90 26.66 -4.99
C VAL A 148 -4.48 28.10 -5.01
N LEU A 149 -5.11 28.94 -4.18
CA LEU A 149 -4.71 30.33 -4.02
C LEU A 149 -3.26 30.40 -3.56
N ASP A 150 -2.49 31.26 -4.17
CA ASP A 150 -1.19 31.66 -3.64
C ASP A 150 -1.35 32.49 -2.36
N GLY A 151 -0.25 32.83 -1.70
CA GLY A 151 -0.31 33.56 -0.43
C GLY A 151 -0.95 34.94 -0.56
N VAL A 152 -0.78 35.60 -1.70
CA VAL A 152 -1.40 36.92 -1.99
C VAL A 152 -2.90 36.77 -2.23
N GLY A 153 -3.29 35.81 -3.06
CA GLY A 153 -4.69 35.49 -3.32
C GLY A 153 -5.44 35.07 -2.04
N TYR A 154 -4.78 34.26 -1.19
CA TYR A 154 -5.35 33.89 0.11
C TYR A 154 -5.50 35.09 1.06
N ALA A 155 -4.52 35.99 1.12
CA ALA A 155 -4.57 37.20 1.91
C ALA A 155 -5.72 38.13 1.49
N ASN A 156 -5.89 38.34 0.18
CA ASN A 156 -6.99 39.09 -0.37
C ASN A 156 -8.34 38.47 -0.04
N TYR A 157 -8.47 37.15 -0.20
CA TYR A 157 -9.68 36.41 0.17
C TYR A 157 -10.03 36.56 1.66
N GLN A 158 -9.04 36.45 2.54
CA GLN A 158 -9.24 36.62 3.99
C GLN A 158 -9.67 38.05 4.36
N ASN A 159 -9.10 39.05 3.71
CA ASN A 159 -9.47 40.44 3.91
C ASN A 159 -10.90 40.73 3.43
N GLU A 160 -11.28 40.23 2.25
CA GLU A 160 -12.64 40.33 1.74
C GLU A 160 -13.66 39.68 2.70
N LEU A 161 -13.33 38.46 3.18
CA LEU A 161 -14.16 37.76 4.15
C LEU A 161 -14.29 38.54 5.49
N ALA A 162 -13.22 39.17 5.95
CA ALA A 162 -13.26 40.03 7.14
C ALA A 162 -14.22 41.22 6.95
N LEU A 163 -14.11 41.92 5.83
CA LEU A 163 -14.98 43.06 5.50
C LEU A 163 -16.45 42.64 5.39
N LEU A 164 -16.75 41.50 4.76
CA LEU A 164 -18.11 40.96 4.65
C LEU A 164 -18.73 40.65 6.03
N ASN A 165 -17.89 40.27 6.99
CA ASN A 165 -18.32 39.98 8.38
C ASN A 165 -18.27 41.21 9.29
N GLY A 166 -18.06 42.42 8.73
CA GLY A 166 -17.99 43.67 9.52
C GLY A 166 -16.69 43.82 10.33
N ASN A 167 -15.66 43.06 10.03
CA ASN A 167 -14.36 43.15 10.66
C ASN A 167 -13.35 43.89 9.80
N ASN A 168 -12.31 44.46 10.42
CA ASN A 168 -11.22 45.10 9.70
C ASN A 168 -10.30 44.05 9.06
N PRO A 169 -9.70 44.37 7.88
CA PRO A 169 -8.69 43.53 7.25
C PRO A 169 -7.49 43.30 8.17
N ARG A 170 -6.97 42.06 8.19
CA ARG A 170 -5.83 41.68 9.05
C ARG A 170 -4.52 41.52 8.30
N LEU A 171 -4.57 41.63 6.99
CA LEU A 171 -3.40 41.42 6.13
C LEU A 171 -3.23 42.64 5.18
N ASP A 172 -2.06 43.23 5.17
CA ASP A 172 -1.68 44.20 4.16
C ASP A 172 -0.97 43.49 3.01
N VAL A 173 -1.45 43.71 1.80
CA VAL A 173 -0.93 43.10 0.58
C VAL A 173 -0.23 44.18 -0.23
N GLY A 174 1.07 44.26 -0.07
CA GLY A 174 1.92 45.23 -0.79
C GLY A 174 2.80 44.57 -1.85
N ALA A 175 3.52 45.43 -2.61
CA ALA A 175 4.46 44.96 -3.61
C ALA A 175 5.64 44.16 -3.05
N SER A 176 5.91 44.29 -1.74
CA SER A 176 7.01 43.61 -1.04
C SER A 176 6.57 42.34 -0.32
N GLY A 177 5.29 41.98 -0.37
CA GLY A 177 4.76 40.80 0.27
C GLY A 177 3.44 41.01 1.01
N VAL A 178 3.09 40.04 1.87
CA VAL A 178 1.91 40.08 2.73
C VAL A 178 2.39 40.37 4.15
N PHE A 179 1.78 41.34 4.83
CA PHE A 179 2.13 41.75 6.19
C PHE A 179 0.91 41.61 7.10
N GLY A 180 1.14 41.22 8.36
CA GLY A 180 0.08 41.24 9.37
C GLY A 180 -0.30 42.64 9.75
N VAL A 181 -1.61 42.88 9.95
CA VAL A 181 -2.14 44.16 10.45
C VAL A 181 -2.79 43.93 11.80
N THR A 182 -2.40 44.78 12.78
CA THR A 182 -3.03 44.85 14.10
C THR A 182 -3.72 46.19 14.26
N TYR A 183 -4.75 46.25 15.11
CA TYR A 183 -5.51 47.48 15.35
C TYR A 183 -5.43 47.81 16.84
N ASP A 184 -5.23 49.08 17.18
CA ASP A 184 -5.33 49.60 18.53
C ASP A 184 -6.81 49.69 18.97
N PRO A 185 -7.12 49.93 20.24
CA PRO A 185 -8.50 50.10 20.72
C PRO A 185 -9.26 51.24 20.04
N ALA A 186 -8.56 52.22 19.45
CA ALA A 186 -9.16 53.33 18.72
C ALA A 186 -9.39 52.95 17.22
N GLY A 187 -8.97 51.77 16.80
CA GLY A 187 -9.15 51.29 15.44
C GLY A 187 -8.04 51.70 14.44
N ASN A 188 -6.91 52.24 14.94
CA ASN A 188 -5.79 52.61 14.06
C ASN A 188 -4.97 51.37 13.66
N PRO A 189 -4.67 51.16 12.37
CA PRO A 189 -3.89 50.03 11.92
C PRO A 189 -2.38 50.20 12.19
N THR A 190 -1.72 49.12 12.56
CA THR A 190 -0.27 48.98 12.58
C THR A 190 0.12 47.78 11.73
N VAL A 191 0.92 48.01 10.71
CA VAL A 191 1.43 46.96 9.81
C VAL A 191 2.72 46.41 10.39
N SER A 192 2.87 45.08 10.37
CA SER A 192 4.10 44.41 10.80
C SER A 192 5.29 44.80 9.90
N ASP A 193 6.46 44.98 10.49
CA ASP A 193 7.69 45.24 9.77
C ASP A 193 8.25 44.00 9.06
N THR A 194 7.75 42.83 9.44
CA THR A 194 8.19 41.53 8.88
C THR A 194 7.10 40.96 7.97
N PRO A 195 7.44 40.64 6.71
CA PRO A 195 6.48 40.01 5.82
C PRO A 195 6.12 38.61 6.32
N ALA A 196 4.86 38.20 6.12
CA ALA A 196 4.43 36.84 6.33
C ALA A 196 5.17 35.91 5.36
N GLN A 197 5.63 34.79 5.87
CA GLN A 197 6.28 33.79 5.03
C GLN A 197 5.22 33.09 4.16
N ILE A 198 5.30 33.29 2.86
CA ILE A 198 4.43 32.65 1.88
C ILE A 198 5.09 31.36 1.44
N LEU A 199 4.47 30.22 1.76
CA LEU A 199 4.94 28.90 1.39
C LEU A 199 3.92 28.23 0.48
N ASN A 200 4.40 27.60 -0.59
CA ASN A 200 3.59 26.65 -1.34
C ASN A 200 3.69 25.30 -0.65
N TRP A 201 2.69 24.95 0.15
CA TRP A 201 2.65 23.70 0.90
C TRP A 201 2.67 22.46 0.03
N GLN A 202 2.23 22.55 -1.21
CA GLN A 202 2.29 21.42 -2.14
C GLN A 202 3.74 21.13 -2.57
N ASP A 203 4.54 22.19 -2.80
CA ASP A 203 5.96 22.06 -3.17
C ASP A 203 6.80 21.55 -1.98
N GLU A 204 6.45 21.94 -0.75
CA GLU A 204 7.10 21.42 0.45
C GLU A 204 6.71 19.97 0.78
N LEU A 205 5.46 19.61 0.48
CA LEU A 205 4.93 18.29 0.80
C LEU A 205 5.35 17.24 -0.20
N TYR A 206 5.37 17.58 -1.49
CA TYR A 206 5.61 16.60 -2.54
C TYR A 206 7.06 16.61 -3.00
N ARG A 207 7.55 15.41 -3.28
CA ARG A 207 8.90 15.21 -3.81
C ARG A 207 8.91 14.18 -4.93
N GLN A 208 9.92 14.27 -5.77
CA GLN A 208 10.26 13.15 -6.63
C GLN A 208 10.84 12.03 -5.78
N SER A 209 10.30 10.83 -5.90
CA SER A 209 10.72 9.68 -5.11
C SER A 209 11.41 8.62 -5.96
N PHE A 210 12.43 8.01 -5.36
CA PHE A 210 13.17 6.88 -5.94
C PHE A 210 12.87 5.64 -5.11
N SER A 211 12.51 4.55 -5.78
CA SER A 211 12.28 3.26 -5.13
C SER A 211 13.16 2.20 -5.80
N THR A 212 13.75 1.35 -5.00
CA THR A 212 14.63 0.27 -5.47
C THR A 212 14.10 -1.07 -4.98
N LYS A 213 14.00 -2.02 -5.87
CA LYS A 213 13.61 -3.40 -5.59
C LYS A 213 14.70 -4.35 -6.09
N VAL A 214 15.21 -5.18 -5.20
CA VAL A 214 16.23 -6.20 -5.50
C VAL A 214 15.67 -7.55 -5.13
N GLY A 215 15.95 -8.57 -5.93
CA GLY A 215 15.56 -9.92 -5.57
C GLY A 215 16.45 -10.96 -6.19
N PHE A 216 16.52 -12.08 -5.50
CA PHE A 216 17.24 -13.27 -5.87
C PHE A 216 16.34 -14.48 -5.73
N THR A 217 16.43 -15.41 -6.68
CA THR A 217 15.74 -16.69 -6.60
C THR A 217 16.68 -17.81 -7.03
N ALA A 218 16.57 -18.95 -6.35
CA ALA A 218 17.22 -20.19 -6.72
C ALA A 218 16.22 -21.34 -6.65
N SER A 219 16.12 -22.13 -7.70
CA SER A 219 15.22 -23.27 -7.74
C SER A 219 15.90 -24.45 -8.43
N GLY A 220 15.55 -25.65 -8.02
CA GLY A 220 16.08 -26.86 -8.61
C GLY A 220 15.47 -28.10 -8.01
N GLY A 221 15.83 -29.25 -8.51
CA GLY A 221 15.34 -30.50 -7.96
C GLY A 221 15.90 -31.73 -8.67
N SER A 222 15.72 -32.87 -8.03
CA SER A 222 16.04 -34.19 -8.52
C SER A 222 14.76 -35.04 -8.60
N ASP A 223 14.90 -36.33 -8.86
CA ASP A 223 13.75 -37.24 -8.80
C ASP A 223 13.17 -37.40 -7.39
N ASN A 224 14.00 -37.16 -6.37
CA ASN A 224 13.62 -37.39 -4.96
C ASN A 224 13.26 -36.09 -4.23
N GLY A 225 13.35 -34.92 -4.86
CA GLY A 225 12.98 -33.70 -4.19
C GLY A 225 13.25 -32.44 -4.99
N ASN A 226 12.62 -31.35 -4.57
CA ASN A 226 12.81 -30.05 -5.18
C ASN A 226 12.83 -28.95 -4.12
N TYR A 227 13.45 -27.82 -4.48
CA TYR A 227 13.55 -26.65 -3.62
C TYR A 227 13.35 -25.37 -4.41
N TYR A 228 12.80 -24.39 -3.74
CA TYR A 228 12.70 -23.00 -4.19
C TYR A 228 13.11 -22.09 -3.04
N ILE A 229 14.04 -21.19 -3.31
CA ILE A 229 14.53 -20.20 -2.34
C ILE A 229 14.41 -18.84 -3.02
N SER A 230 13.84 -17.88 -2.31
CA SER A 230 13.84 -16.48 -2.72
C SER A 230 14.26 -15.57 -1.58
N ALA A 231 14.89 -14.45 -1.93
CA ALA A 231 15.18 -13.35 -1.04
C ALA A 231 14.90 -12.05 -1.79
N GLY A 232 14.25 -11.11 -1.12
CA GLY A 232 13.88 -9.82 -1.67
C GLY A 232 14.18 -8.69 -0.70
N PHE A 233 14.52 -7.53 -1.28
CA PHE A 233 14.63 -6.26 -0.60
C PHE A 233 13.91 -5.20 -1.42
N ASP A 234 13.06 -4.43 -0.78
CA ASP A 234 12.25 -3.38 -1.38
C ASP A 234 12.37 -2.10 -0.52
N ASP A 235 12.92 -1.04 -1.10
CA ASP A 235 12.97 0.30 -0.50
C ASP A 235 12.04 1.20 -1.32
N GLN A 236 10.84 1.41 -0.82
CA GLN A 236 9.82 2.26 -1.44
C GLN A 236 9.79 3.62 -0.76
N LYS A 237 10.02 4.67 -1.52
CA LYS A 237 9.83 6.04 -1.06
C LYS A 237 8.54 6.60 -1.66
N GLY A 238 7.74 7.25 -0.83
CA GLY A 238 6.54 7.94 -1.28
C GLY A 238 6.82 9.32 -1.86
N ILE A 239 5.89 9.82 -2.67
CA ILE A 239 5.91 11.19 -3.21
C ILE A 239 5.62 12.24 -2.13
N VAL A 240 4.96 11.84 -1.04
CA VAL A 240 4.79 12.69 0.15
C VAL A 240 6.05 12.59 0.99
N SER A 241 6.58 13.74 1.43
CA SER A 241 7.75 13.80 2.30
C SER A 241 7.54 12.96 3.57
N ASN A 242 8.59 12.30 4.05
CA ASN A 242 8.57 11.41 5.22
C ASN A 242 7.69 10.15 5.11
N SER A 243 7.25 9.77 3.90
CA SER A 243 6.62 8.49 3.67
C SER A 243 7.59 7.52 3.01
N SER A 244 7.77 6.34 3.61
CA SER A 244 8.62 5.26 3.08
C SER A 244 8.19 3.92 3.63
N LEU A 245 8.54 2.86 2.93
CA LEU A 245 8.40 1.48 3.37
C LEU A 245 9.66 0.72 2.94
N LYS A 246 10.31 0.08 3.89
CA LYS A 246 11.38 -0.88 3.60
C LYS A 246 10.87 -2.26 3.96
N SER A 247 10.97 -3.19 3.02
CA SER A 247 10.65 -4.58 3.30
C SER A 247 11.78 -5.51 2.89
N THR A 248 11.98 -6.53 3.69
CA THR A 248 12.90 -7.62 3.41
C THR A 248 12.14 -8.93 3.55
N ASP A 249 12.16 -9.76 2.54
CA ASP A 249 11.48 -11.02 2.53
C ASP A 249 12.41 -12.18 2.19
N VAL A 250 12.18 -13.30 2.82
CA VAL A 250 12.87 -14.57 2.56
C VAL A 250 11.84 -15.69 2.52
N ARG A 251 11.94 -16.54 1.52
CA ARG A 251 11.10 -17.74 1.38
C ARG A 251 11.90 -18.96 1.02
N ILE A 252 11.56 -20.08 1.65
CA ILE A 252 12.14 -21.39 1.38
C ILE A 252 11.00 -22.39 1.26
N ASN A 253 10.88 -23.02 0.10
CA ASN A 253 9.98 -24.14 -0.13
C ASN A 253 10.83 -25.37 -0.44
N LEU A 254 10.69 -26.42 0.36
CA LEU A 254 11.40 -27.68 0.20
C LEU A 254 10.38 -28.82 0.13
N ASN A 255 10.51 -29.69 -0.84
CA ASN A 255 9.81 -30.96 -0.89
C ASN A 255 10.85 -32.06 -1.09
N GLN A 256 10.86 -33.08 -0.24
CA GLN A 256 11.79 -34.17 -0.27
C GLN A 256 11.06 -35.50 -0.05
N ASP A 257 11.21 -36.42 -0.97
CA ASP A 257 10.77 -37.81 -0.81
C ASP A 257 11.86 -38.53 -0.06
N LEU A 258 11.60 -38.84 1.23
CA LEU A 258 12.55 -39.53 2.10
C LEU A 258 12.52 -41.04 1.87
N SER A 259 11.37 -41.54 1.46
CA SER A 259 11.16 -42.93 1.03
C SER A 259 9.90 -43.01 0.17
N ASP A 260 9.60 -44.16 -0.43
CA ASP A 260 8.37 -44.39 -1.22
C ASP A 260 7.07 -44.11 -0.43
N LYS A 261 7.16 -44.12 0.91
CA LYS A 261 6.02 -43.91 1.81
C LYS A 261 6.08 -42.63 2.61
N LEU A 262 7.21 -41.92 2.59
CA LEU A 262 7.42 -40.74 3.43
C LEU A 262 7.90 -39.57 2.60
N LYS A 263 7.06 -38.51 2.58
CA LYS A 263 7.34 -37.23 1.93
C LYS A 263 7.41 -36.12 2.96
N LEU A 264 8.48 -35.34 2.92
CA LEU A 264 8.66 -34.15 3.74
C LEU A 264 8.40 -32.92 2.88
N SER A 265 7.51 -32.04 3.34
CA SER A 265 7.30 -30.71 2.74
C SER A 265 7.48 -29.65 3.80
N ALA A 266 8.41 -28.74 3.61
CA ALA A 266 8.64 -27.60 4.49
C ALA A 266 8.48 -26.30 3.70
N ARG A 267 7.73 -25.36 4.27
CA ARG A 267 7.54 -24.01 3.74
C ARG A 267 7.78 -23.01 4.85
N VAL A 268 8.76 -22.16 4.63
CA VAL A 268 9.12 -21.10 5.57
C VAL A 268 9.09 -19.79 4.83
N SER A 269 8.45 -18.79 5.39
CA SER A 269 8.52 -17.42 4.91
C SER A 269 8.68 -16.47 6.09
N ALA A 270 9.56 -15.50 5.94
CA ALA A 270 9.77 -14.42 6.89
C ALA A 270 9.76 -13.10 6.13
N SER A 271 9.09 -12.09 6.69
CA SER A 271 9.07 -10.73 6.15
C SER A 271 9.27 -9.76 7.31
N PHE A 272 10.10 -8.75 7.06
CA PHE A 272 10.38 -7.66 7.98
C PHE A 272 10.06 -6.35 7.26
N ASN A 273 9.20 -5.54 7.87
CA ASN A 273 8.77 -4.24 7.35
C ASN A 273 9.13 -3.14 8.34
N ASP A 274 9.68 -1.99 7.80
CA ASP A 274 10.04 -0.80 8.54
C ASP A 274 9.52 0.47 7.83
#